data_b5c53ba3bdec1649cdb60ea7b6942f74
#
_entry.id   b5c53ba3bdec1649cdb60ea7b6942f74
#
_cell.length_a   1.000
_cell.length_b   1.000
_cell.length_c   1.000
_cell.angle_alpha   90.00
_cell.angle_beta   90.00
_cell.angle_gamma   90.00
#
_symmetry.space_group_name_H-M   'P 1'
#
loop_
_entity.id
_entity.type
_entity.pdbx_description
1 polymer ?
#
loop_
_entity_poly.entity_id
_entity_poly.type
_entity_poly.pdbx_seq_one_letter_code
_entity_poly.pdbx_strand_id
1 'polypeptide(L)'
;MLIVIVGPTGSGKTSLALTLSKKYSAPIINGDAFQIYQEMDIGTAKVEKDSEDYKKHYLLDIVKPNQSYSVKEYQEGFRKTYLELKKKYPTIILCGGTGLYIRAALYDYVFEDEEEADVSDLEELSNEQLYEMLKQVDLKATETIHMNNRKRVIRALQIARTHESNKSESIDKQEHTLFFKDEDVRFYFINPNREQLYENINARVDQMFDNGLVDEVKQLLNKYDLSLTAKAAIGYKEVIDYLEGKYSLEECKELIKKRTRNYAKRQVTFFKHQLPCKEFATREELLKEATNE
;
A
#
# COMPACT_ATOMS: atom_id res chain seq x y z
N MET A 1 5.35 19.82 11.77
CA MET A 1 4.28 19.63 10.75
C MET A 1 4.50 18.31 10.04
N LEU A 2 3.45 17.55 9.81
CA LEU A 2 3.46 16.33 8.99
C LEU A 2 2.58 16.52 7.74
N ILE A 3 3.18 16.46 6.56
CA ILE A 3 2.47 16.54 5.28
C ILE A 3 2.23 15.13 4.78
N VAL A 4 0.98 14.76 4.60
CA VAL A 4 0.56 13.45 4.10
C VAL A 4 0.10 13.60 2.66
N ILE A 5 0.82 12.97 1.73
CA ILE A 5 0.53 13.01 0.29
C ILE A 5 0.08 11.63 -0.14
N VAL A 6 -1.19 11.51 -0.48
CA VAL A 6 -1.78 10.26 -0.98
C VAL A 6 -2.31 10.43 -2.39
N GLY A 7 -2.45 9.31 -3.08
CA GLY A 7 -2.99 9.29 -4.43
C GLY A 7 -2.86 7.92 -5.07
N PRO A 8 -3.60 7.66 -6.14
CA PRO A 8 -3.48 6.41 -6.88
C PRO A 8 -2.11 6.29 -7.55
N THR A 9 -1.74 5.07 -7.90
CA THR A 9 -0.58 4.86 -8.78
C THR A 9 -0.78 5.61 -10.09
N GLY A 10 0.28 6.22 -10.64
CA GLY A 10 0.19 7.06 -11.85
C GLY A 10 -0.28 8.50 -11.62
N SER A 11 -0.57 8.92 -10.38
CA SER A 11 -1.03 10.30 -10.09
C SER A 11 0.09 11.35 -9.98
N GLY A 12 1.36 10.95 -9.97
CA GLY A 12 2.48 11.89 -9.82
C GLY A 12 2.82 12.27 -8.36
N LYS A 13 2.26 11.58 -7.36
CA LYS A 13 2.50 11.87 -5.93
C LYS A 13 3.97 11.91 -5.51
N THR A 14 4.82 11.02 -6.06
CA THR A 14 6.26 10.97 -5.74
C THR A 14 6.98 12.26 -6.18
N SER A 15 6.74 12.69 -7.42
CA SER A 15 7.30 13.95 -7.94
C SER A 15 6.82 15.16 -7.13
N LEU A 16 5.57 15.15 -6.68
CA LEU A 16 5.00 16.18 -5.81
C LEU A 16 5.69 16.18 -4.43
N ALA A 17 5.85 15.00 -3.80
CA ALA A 17 6.56 14.86 -2.54
C ALA A 17 8.00 15.36 -2.62
N LEU A 18 8.70 15.04 -3.71
CA LEU A 18 10.07 15.54 -3.96
C LEU A 18 10.12 17.07 -4.11
N THR A 19 9.14 17.66 -4.76
CA THR A 19 9.06 19.14 -4.88
C THR A 19 8.88 19.79 -3.50
N LEU A 20 7.96 19.28 -2.69
CA LEU A 20 7.74 19.78 -1.33
C LEU A 20 8.93 19.47 -0.40
N SER A 21 9.58 18.30 -0.57
CA SER A 21 10.81 17.95 0.14
C SER A 21 11.92 18.96 -0.11
N LYS A 22 12.12 19.39 -1.36
CA LYS A 22 13.09 20.44 -1.70
C LYS A 22 12.72 21.79 -1.08
N LYS A 23 11.44 22.18 -1.14
CA LYS A 23 10.96 23.47 -0.60
C LYS A 23 11.11 23.54 0.92
N TYR A 24 10.74 22.48 1.63
CA TYR A 24 10.76 22.46 3.11
C TYR A 24 12.04 21.83 3.71
N SER A 25 13.00 21.43 2.89
CA SER A 25 14.16 20.61 3.32
C SER A 25 13.72 19.42 4.16
N ALA A 26 12.61 18.78 3.76
CA ALA A 26 11.92 17.75 4.52
C ALA A 26 12.27 16.34 4.04
N PRO A 27 12.51 15.38 4.95
CA PRO A 27 12.61 13.96 4.59
C PRO A 27 11.24 13.42 4.19
N ILE A 28 11.27 12.34 3.39
CA ILE A 28 10.07 11.63 2.92
C ILE A 28 10.05 10.25 3.55
N ILE A 29 8.96 9.87 4.20
CA ILE A 29 8.73 8.49 4.66
C ILE A 29 7.82 7.82 3.64
N ASN A 30 8.23 6.62 3.19
CA ASN A 30 7.49 5.82 2.23
C ASN A 30 6.22 5.22 2.86
N GLY A 31 5.09 5.37 2.17
CA GLY A 31 3.79 4.77 2.50
C GLY A 31 3.28 3.77 1.46
N ASP A 32 4.19 3.09 0.74
CA ASP A 32 3.85 2.05 -0.24
C ASP A 32 4.35 0.68 0.22
N ALA A 33 3.45 -0.31 0.26
CA ALA A 33 3.73 -1.63 0.81
C ALA A 33 4.66 -2.49 -0.07
N PHE A 34 4.89 -2.13 -1.31
CA PHE A 34 5.78 -2.88 -2.19
C PHE A 34 7.14 -2.23 -2.37
N GLN A 35 7.26 -0.93 -2.17
CA GLN A 35 8.54 -0.23 -2.22
C GLN A 35 9.45 -0.50 -1.01
N ILE A 36 8.93 -1.16 0.02
CA ILE A 36 9.72 -1.64 1.17
C ILE A 36 10.66 -2.80 0.81
N TYR A 37 10.35 -3.55 -0.26
CA TYR A 37 11.11 -4.72 -0.65
C TYR A 37 12.36 -4.34 -1.43
N GLN A 38 13.51 -4.86 -1.01
CA GLN A 38 14.79 -4.70 -1.71
C GLN A 38 14.72 -5.31 -3.11
N GLU A 39 15.37 -4.68 -4.09
CA GLU A 39 15.52 -5.20 -5.47
C GLU A 39 14.19 -5.33 -6.27
N MET A 40 13.05 -4.92 -5.68
CA MET A 40 11.78 -4.76 -6.38
C MET A 40 11.64 -3.30 -6.81
N ASP A 41 12.40 -2.88 -7.81
CA ASP A 41 12.62 -1.46 -8.13
C ASP A 41 11.77 -1.00 -9.32
N ILE A 42 11.84 -1.72 -10.44
CA ILE A 42 11.13 -1.37 -11.68
C ILE A 42 9.62 -1.55 -11.53
N GLY A 43 9.18 -2.74 -11.09
CA GLY A 43 7.75 -3.05 -10.96
C GLY A 43 7.03 -2.22 -9.90
N THR A 44 7.73 -1.71 -8.90
CA THR A 44 7.18 -0.78 -7.89
C THR A 44 7.38 0.70 -8.26
N ALA A 45 8.15 0.97 -9.32
CA ALA A 45 8.60 2.30 -9.76
C ALA A 45 9.19 3.10 -8.59
N LYS A 46 10.14 2.50 -7.94
CA LYS A 46 10.92 3.09 -6.86
C LYS A 46 11.80 4.23 -7.39
N VAL A 47 12.15 5.17 -6.55
CA VAL A 47 13.15 6.19 -6.86
C VAL A 47 14.50 5.51 -7.05
N GLU A 48 15.27 5.95 -8.05
CA GLU A 48 16.59 5.37 -8.38
C GLU A 48 17.54 5.45 -7.18
N LYS A 49 18.14 4.31 -6.81
CA LYS A 49 18.98 4.15 -5.60
C LYS A 49 20.19 5.10 -5.56
N ASP A 50 20.78 5.39 -6.72
CA ASP A 50 21.97 6.26 -6.80
C ASP A 50 21.63 7.74 -6.86
N SER A 51 20.34 8.10 -6.81
CA SER A 51 19.90 9.49 -6.87
C SER A 51 19.95 10.18 -5.51
N GLU A 52 20.18 11.51 -5.53
CA GLU A 52 20.05 12.34 -4.33
C GLU A 52 18.61 12.31 -3.76
N ASP A 53 17.63 12.04 -4.59
CA ASP A 53 16.25 11.94 -4.18
C ASP A 53 15.98 10.66 -3.38
N TYR A 54 16.69 9.56 -3.64
CA TYR A 54 16.61 8.34 -2.84
C TYR A 54 17.06 8.58 -1.39
N LYS A 55 18.13 9.34 -1.19
CA LYS A 55 18.68 9.64 0.15
C LYS A 55 17.72 10.40 1.05
N LYS A 56 16.69 11.03 0.48
CA LYS A 56 15.63 11.74 1.23
C LYS A 56 14.53 10.81 1.72
N HIS A 57 14.49 9.59 1.20
CA HIS A 57 13.44 8.62 1.52
C HIS A 57 13.84 7.71 2.67
N TYR A 58 12.87 7.42 3.51
CA TYR A 58 12.95 6.48 4.62
C TYR A 58 11.91 5.39 4.42
N LEU A 59 12.17 4.21 4.94
CA LEU A 59 11.35 3.01 4.77
C LEU A 59 11.22 2.53 3.31
N LEU A 60 12.26 2.76 2.49
CA LEU A 60 12.50 2.06 1.24
C LEU A 60 13.49 0.92 1.47
N ASP A 61 13.39 -0.18 0.72
CA ASP A 61 14.37 -1.29 0.74
C ASP A 61 14.71 -1.88 2.12
N ILE A 62 13.74 -1.89 3.03
CA ILE A 62 13.94 -2.34 4.42
C ILE A 62 13.74 -3.84 4.62
N VAL A 63 13.17 -4.55 3.64
CA VAL A 63 12.78 -5.97 3.74
C VAL A 63 13.28 -6.73 2.52
N LYS A 64 13.82 -7.94 2.70
CA LYS A 64 14.16 -8.82 1.58
C LYS A 64 12.90 -9.42 0.97
N PRO A 65 12.87 -9.71 -0.35
CA PRO A 65 11.68 -10.22 -1.03
C PRO A 65 11.17 -11.59 -0.54
N ASN A 66 11.99 -12.36 0.15
CA ASN A 66 11.63 -13.64 0.76
C ASN A 66 11.08 -13.51 2.20
N GLN A 67 10.98 -12.30 2.74
CA GLN A 67 10.47 -12.04 4.08
C GLN A 67 9.04 -11.49 4.01
N SER A 68 8.22 -11.82 5.00
CA SER A 68 6.94 -11.15 5.22
C SER A 68 7.17 -9.80 5.91
N TYR A 69 6.24 -8.89 5.73
CA TYR A 69 6.22 -7.62 6.46
C TYR A 69 4.76 -7.20 6.69
N SER A 70 4.42 -7.09 7.94
CA SER A 70 3.04 -6.82 8.36
C SER A 70 2.73 -5.31 8.44
N VAL A 71 1.45 -4.99 8.51
CA VAL A 71 0.99 -3.62 8.76
C VAL A 71 1.42 -3.13 10.15
N LYS A 72 1.51 -4.03 11.14
CA LYS A 72 2.00 -3.74 12.50
C LYS A 72 3.46 -3.30 12.46
N GLU A 73 4.32 -4.08 11.79
CA GLU A 73 5.74 -3.73 11.63
C GLU A 73 5.92 -2.39 10.90
N TYR A 74 5.07 -2.12 9.89
CA TYR A 74 5.09 -0.82 9.21
C TYR A 74 4.69 0.32 10.16
N GLN A 75 3.64 0.15 10.95
CA GLN A 75 3.21 1.15 11.94
C GLN A 75 4.32 1.49 12.93
N GLU A 76 4.94 0.47 13.50
CA GLU A 76 6.06 0.62 14.45
C GLU A 76 7.26 1.30 13.80
N GLY A 77 7.65 0.82 12.61
CA GLY A 77 8.74 1.40 11.82
C GLY A 77 8.50 2.86 11.45
N PHE A 78 7.27 3.19 11.02
CA PHE A 78 6.88 4.56 10.70
C PHE A 78 6.97 5.46 11.94
N ARG A 79 6.35 5.07 13.05
CA ARG A 79 6.31 5.87 14.28
C ARG A 79 7.71 6.12 14.84
N LYS A 80 8.55 5.09 14.87
CA LYS A 80 9.96 5.21 15.25
C LYS A 80 10.71 6.20 14.35
N THR A 81 10.63 6.00 13.04
CA THR A 81 11.30 6.87 12.06
C THR A 81 10.82 8.31 12.16
N TYR A 82 9.50 8.52 12.27
CA TYR A 82 8.92 9.85 12.43
C TYR A 82 9.44 10.57 13.67
N LEU A 83 9.45 9.92 14.83
CA LEU A 83 9.94 10.50 16.09
C LEU A 83 11.43 10.85 16.05
N GLU A 84 12.24 10.05 15.36
CA GLU A 84 13.67 10.33 15.15
C GLU A 84 13.88 11.54 14.23
N LEU A 85 13.13 11.60 13.13
CA LEU A 85 13.22 12.68 12.16
C LEU A 85 12.69 14.00 12.71
N LYS A 86 11.63 13.97 13.50
CA LYS A 86 11.04 15.16 14.13
C LYS A 86 12.02 15.94 15.00
N LYS A 87 13.03 15.28 15.58
CA LYS A 87 14.11 15.92 16.35
C LYS A 87 15.01 16.79 15.49
N LYS A 88 15.05 16.59 14.17
CA LYS A 88 15.97 17.22 13.24
C LYS A 88 15.28 18.10 12.20
N TYR A 89 14.04 17.81 11.89
CA TYR A 89 13.30 18.44 10.80
C TYR A 89 11.98 19.04 11.29
N PRO A 90 11.69 20.30 10.99
CA PRO A 90 10.42 20.95 11.37
C PRO A 90 9.24 20.39 10.57
N THR A 91 9.51 19.89 9.37
CA THR A 91 8.53 19.30 8.47
C THR A 91 8.97 17.91 8.03
N ILE A 92 8.03 16.96 7.99
CA ILE A 92 8.23 15.60 7.50
C ILE A 92 7.12 15.31 6.49
N ILE A 93 7.41 14.53 5.46
CA ILE A 93 6.45 14.15 4.42
C ILE A 93 6.21 12.65 4.53
N LEU A 94 4.94 12.22 4.58
CA LEU A 94 4.53 10.84 4.36
C LEU A 94 3.93 10.75 2.96
N CYS A 95 4.52 9.95 2.07
CA CYS A 95 4.06 9.80 0.70
C CYS A 95 3.80 8.35 0.34
N GLY A 96 2.59 8.02 -0.10
CA GLY A 96 2.31 6.64 -0.51
C GLY A 96 0.94 6.39 -1.09
N GLY A 97 0.77 5.17 -1.60
CA GLY A 97 -0.46 4.68 -2.22
C GLY A 97 -1.16 3.55 -1.45
N THR A 98 -0.55 3.02 -0.38
CA THR A 98 -1.13 1.93 0.40
C THR A 98 -1.97 2.49 1.55
N GLY A 99 -3.28 2.62 1.31
CA GLY A 99 -4.19 3.27 2.26
C GLY A 99 -4.15 2.67 3.66
N LEU A 100 -4.04 1.35 3.78
CA LEU A 100 -3.95 0.67 5.08
C LEU A 100 -2.66 1.05 5.84
N TYR A 101 -1.51 1.18 5.13
CA TYR A 101 -0.25 1.63 5.74
C TYR A 101 -0.38 3.07 6.25
N ILE A 102 -0.92 3.98 5.43
CA ILE A 102 -1.13 5.37 5.81
C ILE A 102 -2.03 5.45 7.04
N ARG A 103 -3.11 4.69 7.05
CA ARG A 103 -4.05 4.66 8.17
C ARG A 103 -3.42 4.11 9.45
N ALA A 104 -2.75 2.97 9.37
CA ALA A 104 -2.06 2.36 10.50
C ALA A 104 -0.95 3.26 11.08
N ALA A 105 -0.22 3.98 10.21
CA ALA A 105 0.81 4.91 10.62
C ALA A 105 0.25 6.08 11.46
N LEU A 106 -0.88 6.65 11.02
CA LEU A 106 -1.37 7.94 11.51
C LEU A 106 -2.42 7.84 12.61
N TYR A 107 -3.18 6.76 12.64
CA TYR A 107 -4.28 6.59 13.58
C TYR A 107 -3.91 5.61 14.70
N ASP A 108 -4.66 5.68 15.77
CA ASP A 108 -4.50 4.83 16.96
C ASP A 108 -5.03 3.42 16.68
N TYR A 109 -4.34 2.74 15.78
CA TYR A 109 -4.66 1.38 15.35
C TYR A 109 -3.96 0.39 16.28
N VAL A 110 -4.71 -0.38 17.02
CA VAL A 110 -4.17 -1.43 17.89
C VAL A 110 -4.15 -2.74 17.11
N PHE A 111 -2.96 -3.30 16.97
CA PHE A 111 -2.79 -4.67 16.49
C PHE A 111 -2.58 -5.55 17.71
N GLU A 112 -3.53 -6.43 17.99
CA GLU A 112 -3.37 -7.45 19.02
C GLU A 112 -2.26 -8.40 18.59
N ASP A 113 -1.46 -8.92 19.55
CA ASP A 113 -0.47 -9.95 19.28
C ASP A 113 -1.24 -11.25 19.02
N GLU A 114 -1.39 -11.59 17.75
CA GLU A 114 -2.14 -12.74 17.33
C GLU A 114 -1.23 -13.97 17.32
N GLU A 115 -1.49 -14.96 18.19
CA GLU A 115 -1.15 -16.33 17.86
C GLU A 115 -1.92 -16.71 16.59
N GLU A 116 -1.23 -17.05 15.52
CA GLU A 116 -1.88 -17.45 14.28
C GLU A 116 -2.61 -18.78 14.49
N ALA A 117 -3.94 -18.73 14.59
CA ALA A 117 -4.72 -19.98 14.57
C ALA A 117 -4.48 -20.73 13.28
N ASP A 118 -4.31 -22.04 13.37
CA ASP A 118 -4.28 -22.90 12.20
C ASP A 118 -5.63 -22.81 11.45
N VAL A 119 -5.54 -22.54 10.16
CA VAL A 119 -6.68 -22.44 9.24
C VAL A 119 -6.56 -23.37 8.04
N SER A 120 -5.65 -24.34 8.10
CA SER A 120 -5.41 -25.30 7.02
C SER A 120 -6.69 -26.08 6.64
N ASP A 121 -7.55 -26.39 7.61
CA ASP A 121 -8.84 -27.00 7.43
C ASP A 121 -9.84 -26.13 6.64
N LEU A 122 -9.65 -24.82 6.64
CA LEU A 122 -10.50 -23.87 5.90
C LEU A 122 -10.14 -23.79 4.41
N GLU A 123 -8.93 -24.22 4.04
CA GLU A 123 -8.49 -24.11 2.65
C GLU A 123 -9.21 -25.05 1.70
N GLU A 124 -9.71 -26.17 2.18
CA GLU A 124 -10.46 -27.16 1.39
C GLU A 124 -11.96 -26.83 1.25
N LEU A 125 -12.48 -25.90 2.07
CA LEU A 125 -13.90 -25.56 2.10
C LEU A 125 -14.29 -24.63 0.94
N SER A 126 -15.54 -24.75 0.46
CA SER A 126 -16.08 -23.81 -0.53
C SER A 126 -16.31 -22.40 0.05
N ASN A 127 -16.44 -21.40 -0.82
CA ASN A 127 -16.74 -20.04 -0.36
C ASN A 127 -18.08 -19.96 0.40
N GLU A 128 -19.06 -20.75 -0.01
CA GLU A 128 -20.36 -20.84 0.63
C GLU A 128 -20.24 -21.42 2.05
N GLN A 129 -19.49 -22.51 2.20
CA GLN A 129 -19.25 -23.14 3.51
C GLN A 129 -18.53 -22.19 4.46
N LEU A 130 -17.45 -21.55 3.99
CA LEU A 130 -16.71 -20.55 4.76
C LEU A 130 -17.60 -19.38 5.18
N TYR A 131 -18.48 -18.94 4.28
CA TYR A 131 -19.35 -17.80 4.57
C TYR A 131 -20.46 -18.15 5.57
N GLU A 132 -20.99 -19.36 5.52
CA GLU A 132 -21.94 -19.84 6.54
C GLU A 132 -21.26 -19.97 7.92
N MET A 133 -20.01 -20.45 7.97
CA MET A 133 -19.24 -20.43 9.22
C MET A 133 -19.04 -19.01 9.75
N LEU A 134 -18.73 -18.05 8.87
CA LEU A 134 -18.58 -16.66 9.27
C LEU A 134 -19.88 -16.07 9.83
N LYS A 135 -21.03 -16.37 9.23
CA LYS A 135 -22.33 -15.95 9.76
C LYS A 135 -22.61 -16.44 11.18
N GLN A 136 -22.15 -17.65 11.50
CA GLN A 136 -22.34 -18.24 12.82
C GLN A 136 -21.47 -17.57 13.90
N VAL A 137 -20.25 -17.16 13.55
CA VAL A 137 -19.29 -16.60 14.52
C VAL A 137 -19.27 -15.07 14.53
N ASP A 138 -19.55 -14.43 13.39
CA ASP A 138 -19.54 -12.95 13.25
C ASP A 138 -20.50 -12.51 12.13
N LEU A 139 -21.79 -12.50 12.45
CA LEU A 139 -22.82 -12.09 11.49
C LEU A 139 -22.61 -10.67 10.98
N LYS A 140 -22.14 -9.75 11.85
CA LYS A 140 -21.89 -8.35 11.48
C LYS A 140 -20.77 -8.19 10.45
N ALA A 141 -19.74 -9.05 10.51
CA ALA A 141 -18.68 -9.04 9.50
C ALA A 141 -19.21 -9.34 8.08
N THR A 142 -20.31 -10.07 7.95
CA THR A 142 -20.89 -10.39 6.64
C THR A 142 -21.54 -9.19 5.94
N GLU A 143 -21.83 -8.11 6.66
CA GLU A 143 -22.32 -6.86 6.06
C GLU A 143 -21.24 -6.16 5.24
N THR A 144 -19.97 -6.36 5.60
CA THR A 144 -18.81 -5.70 4.99
C THR A 144 -17.91 -6.63 4.19
N ILE A 145 -17.98 -7.94 4.44
CA ILE A 145 -17.17 -8.96 3.77
C ILE A 145 -18.06 -9.73 2.80
N HIS A 146 -17.81 -9.58 1.51
CA HIS A 146 -18.52 -10.34 0.48
C HIS A 146 -18.02 -11.80 0.44
N MET A 147 -18.93 -12.77 0.24
CA MET A 147 -18.67 -14.21 0.20
C MET A 147 -17.50 -14.59 -0.74
N ASN A 148 -17.39 -13.95 -1.91
CA ASN A 148 -16.31 -14.21 -2.86
C ASN A 148 -14.95 -13.63 -2.45
N ASN A 149 -14.89 -12.91 -1.32
CA ASN A 149 -13.62 -12.43 -0.78
C ASN A 149 -13.03 -13.45 0.20
N ARG A 150 -12.73 -14.65 -0.34
CA ARG A 150 -12.25 -15.81 0.42
C ARG A 150 -11.16 -15.45 1.46
N LYS A 151 -10.16 -14.68 1.05
CA LYS A 151 -9.07 -14.27 1.97
C LYS A 151 -9.57 -13.50 3.19
N ARG A 152 -10.54 -12.59 3.00
CA ARG A 152 -11.13 -11.83 4.12
C ARG A 152 -12.04 -12.69 4.98
N VAL A 153 -12.75 -13.64 4.37
CA VAL A 153 -13.60 -14.59 5.11
C VAL A 153 -12.72 -15.47 6.00
N ILE A 154 -11.68 -16.11 5.43
CA ILE A 154 -10.74 -16.96 6.20
C ILE A 154 -10.08 -16.14 7.32
N ARG A 155 -9.63 -14.90 7.04
CA ARG A 155 -9.02 -14.06 8.08
C ARG A 155 -9.99 -13.70 9.21
N ALA A 156 -11.26 -13.46 8.90
CA ALA A 156 -12.27 -13.23 9.93
C ALA A 156 -12.53 -14.47 10.80
N LEU A 157 -12.57 -15.65 10.18
CA LEU A 157 -12.67 -16.93 10.89
C LEU A 157 -11.42 -17.20 11.74
N GLN A 158 -10.23 -16.88 11.24
CA GLN A 158 -8.99 -17.00 11.99
C GLN A 158 -9.00 -16.15 13.25
N ILE A 159 -9.41 -14.88 13.14
CA ILE A 159 -9.55 -13.97 14.29
C ILE A 159 -10.57 -14.51 15.30
N ALA A 160 -11.70 -15.02 14.83
CA ALA A 160 -12.71 -15.61 15.71
C ALA A 160 -12.24 -16.90 16.43
N ARG A 161 -11.22 -17.60 15.91
CA ARG A 161 -10.62 -18.78 16.57
C ARG A 161 -9.59 -18.41 17.63
N THR A 162 -8.91 -17.26 17.47
CA THR A 162 -7.81 -16.84 18.38
C THR A 162 -8.28 -15.95 19.50
N HIS A 163 -9.39 -15.25 19.35
CA HIS A 163 -9.85 -14.25 20.31
C HIS A 163 -11.23 -14.57 20.86
N GLU A 164 -11.47 -14.16 22.12
CA GLU A 164 -12.81 -14.10 22.69
C GLU A 164 -13.69 -13.03 22.01
N SER A 165 -13.11 -12.14 21.19
CA SER A 165 -13.78 -11.08 20.44
C SER A 165 -13.78 -11.33 18.94
N ASN A 166 -14.89 -11.05 18.28
CA ASN A 166 -15.06 -11.16 16.85
C ASN A 166 -14.40 -10.00 16.11
N LYS A 167 -14.09 -10.18 14.82
CA LYS A 167 -13.47 -9.14 13.98
C LYS A 167 -14.27 -7.83 13.96
N SER A 168 -15.59 -7.90 13.91
CA SER A 168 -16.46 -6.71 13.95
C SER A 168 -16.34 -5.94 15.26
N GLU A 169 -16.20 -6.63 16.40
CA GLU A 169 -15.99 -6.01 17.70
C GLU A 169 -14.62 -5.36 17.83
N SER A 170 -13.60 -5.99 17.26
CA SER A 170 -12.23 -5.43 17.21
C SER A 170 -12.18 -4.14 16.37
N ILE A 171 -12.92 -4.09 15.25
CA ILE A 171 -13.04 -2.88 14.42
C ILE A 171 -13.80 -1.75 15.15
N ASP A 172 -14.88 -2.07 15.84
CA ASP A 172 -15.71 -1.09 16.57
C ASP A 172 -14.96 -0.49 17.77
N LYS A 173 -14.01 -1.23 18.37
CA LYS A 173 -13.18 -0.76 19.48
C LYS A 173 -12.05 0.17 19.05
N GLN A 174 -11.77 0.27 17.75
CA GLN A 174 -10.71 1.14 17.27
C GLN A 174 -11.19 2.58 17.20
N GLU A 175 -10.69 3.40 18.12
CA GLU A 175 -10.85 4.85 18.04
C GLU A 175 -10.10 5.37 16.81
N HIS A 176 -10.82 6.10 15.95
CA HIS A 176 -10.22 6.72 14.75
C HIS A 176 -9.58 8.07 15.10
N THR A 177 -8.85 8.13 16.20
CA THR A 177 -8.12 9.33 16.62
C THR A 177 -6.71 9.32 16.02
N LEU A 178 -6.22 10.50 15.67
CA LEU A 178 -4.84 10.64 15.22
C LEU A 178 -3.89 10.31 16.36
N PHE A 179 -2.93 9.43 16.11
CA PHE A 179 -1.89 9.09 17.08
C PHE A 179 -1.07 10.31 17.48
N PHE A 180 -0.81 11.22 16.54
CA PHE A 180 -0.06 12.46 16.77
C PHE A 180 -1.00 13.63 17.09
N LYS A 181 -1.62 13.61 18.26
CA LYS A 181 -2.69 14.56 18.67
C LYS A 181 -2.25 16.03 18.65
N ASP A 182 -0.97 16.31 18.92
CA ASP A 182 -0.42 17.67 19.03
C ASP A 182 0.31 18.11 17.75
N GLU A 183 0.19 17.35 16.64
CA GLU A 183 0.84 17.68 15.38
C GLU A 183 -0.09 18.41 14.42
N ASP A 184 0.49 19.40 13.70
CA ASP A 184 -0.15 19.94 12.48
C ASP A 184 0.00 18.87 11.37
N VAL A 185 -1.05 18.09 11.16
CA VAL A 185 -1.11 17.03 10.13
C VAL A 185 -1.97 17.51 8.98
N ARG A 186 -1.38 17.65 7.80
CA ARG A 186 -2.07 18.11 6.58
C ARG A 186 -2.19 16.98 5.59
N PHE A 187 -3.42 16.69 5.17
CA PHE A 187 -3.74 15.58 4.27
C PHE A 187 -4.05 16.10 2.87
N TYR A 188 -3.24 15.70 1.90
CA TYR A 188 -3.40 16.07 0.50
C TYR A 188 -3.59 14.83 -0.36
N PHE A 189 -4.66 14.83 -1.16
CA PHE A 189 -4.99 13.76 -2.08
C PHE A 189 -4.91 14.26 -3.51
N ILE A 190 -3.91 13.79 -4.26
CA ILE A 190 -3.80 14.07 -5.69
C ILE A 190 -4.59 13.02 -6.48
N ASN A 191 -5.63 13.47 -7.17
CA ASN A 191 -6.57 12.64 -7.92
C ASN A 191 -6.85 13.24 -9.30
N PRO A 192 -5.96 13.04 -10.29
CA PRO A 192 -6.17 13.49 -11.65
C PRO A 192 -7.47 12.95 -12.23
N ASN A 193 -7.97 13.58 -13.31
CA ASN A 193 -9.10 13.02 -14.01
C ASN A 193 -8.82 11.59 -14.49
N ARG A 194 -9.87 10.80 -14.66
CA ARG A 194 -9.75 9.35 -14.90
C ARG A 194 -9.01 9.01 -16.19
N GLU A 195 -9.20 9.79 -17.25
CA GLU A 195 -8.58 9.55 -18.56
C GLU A 195 -7.08 9.73 -18.45
N GLN A 196 -6.64 10.89 -17.95
CA GLN A 196 -5.23 11.17 -17.72
C GLN A 196 -4.57 10.14 -16.80
N LEU A 197 -5.25 9.74 -15.73
CA LEU A 197 -4.74 8.72 -14.83
C LEU A 197 -4.51 7.38 -15.54
N TYR A 198 -5.42 6.98 -16.42
CA TYR A 198 -5.31 5.72 -17.16
C TYR A 198 -4.22 5.77 -18.24
N GLU A 199 -4.06 6.90 -18.92
CA GLU A 199 -2.95 7.12 -19.83
C GLU A 199 -1.60 7.02 -19.10
N ASN A 200 -1.47 7.71 -17.96
CA ASN A 200 -0.26 7.66 -17.15
C ASN A 200 0.05 6.23 -16.66
N ILE A 201 -0.96 5.48 -16.25
CA ILE A 201 -0.80 4.08 -15.83
C ILE A 201 -0.32 3.21 -16.99
N ASN A 202 -0.95 3.35 -18.16
CA ASN A 202 -0.58 2.55 -19.34
C ASN A 202 0.85 2.84 -19.78
N ALA A 203 1.19 4.13 -19.95
CA ALA A 203 2.55 4.55 -20.33
C ALA A 203 3.60 4.07 -19.31
N ARG A 204 3.30 4.14 -18.01
CA ARG A 204 4.19 3.65 -16.96
C ARG A 204 4.42 2.13 -17.05
N VAL A 205 3.39 1.35 -17.36
CA VAL A 205 3.56 -0.10 -17.53
C VAL A 205 4.43 -0.39 -18.74
N ASP A 206 4.25 0.31 -19.87
CA ASP A 206 5.09 0.14 -21.02
C ASP A 206 6.56 0.46 -20.68
N GLN A 207 6.83 1.57 -19.99
CA GLN A 207 8.17 1.92 -19.49
C GLN A 207 8.78 0.86 -18.56
N MET A 208 7.99 0.22 -17.71
CA MET A 208 8.48 -0.87 -16.85
C MET A 208 9.04 -2.02 -17.67
N PHE A 209 8.38 -2.40 -18.77
CA PHE A 209 8.88 -3.45 -19.67
C PHE A 209 10.12 -3.00 -20.43
N ASP A 210 10.13 -1.77 -20.93
CA ASP A 210 11.30 -1.20 -21.63
C ASP A 210 12.53 -1.10 -20.69
N ASN A 211 12.30 -0.85 -19.40
CA ASN A 211 13.32 -0.80 -18.37
C ASN A 211 13.75 -2.18 -17.83
N GLY A 212 13.18 -3.28 -18.33
CA GLY A 212 13.63 -4.64 -18.00
C GLY A 212 12.88 -5.29 -16.84
N LEU A 213 11.59 -5.00 -16.63
CA LEU A 213 10.78 -5.64 -15.58
C LEU A 213 10.85 -7.17 -15.63
N VAL A 214 10.87 -7.78 -16.82
CA VAL A 214 10.94 -9.24 -16.96
C VAL A 214 12.26 -9.77 -16.41
N ASP A 215 13.36 -9.07 -16.66
CA ASP A 215 14.69 -9.49 -16.18
C ASP A 215 14.84 -9.24 -14.67
N GLU A 216 14.27 -8.17 -14.13
CA GLU A 216 14.18 -7.96 -12.68
C GLU A 216 13.47 -9.15 -12.00
N VAL A 217 12.32 -9.58 -12.53
CA VAL A 217 11.58 -10.72 -11.96
C VAL A 217 12.36 -12.03 -12.07
N LYS A 218 13.04 -12.31 -13.20
CA LYS A 218 13.90 -13.49 -13.35
C LYS A 218 15.02 -13.51 -12.32
N GLN A 219 15.69 -12.37 -12.12
CA GLN A 219 16.76 -12.24 -11.14
C GLN A 219 16.26 -12.49 -9.72
N LEU A 220 15.09 -11.94 -9.37
CA LEU A 220 14.47 -12.15 -8.06
C LEU A 220 14.12 -13.63 -7.83
N LEU A 221 13.52 -14.31 -8.82
CA LEU A 221 13.19 -15.74 -8.74
C LEU A 221 14.43 -16.65 -8.61
N ASN A 222 15.54 -16.27 -9.26
CA ASN A 222 16.79 -17.01 -9.15
C ASN A 222 17.48 -16.81 -7.79
N LYS A 223 17.25 -15.66 -7.15
CA LYS A 223 17.95 -15.27 -5.91
C LYS A 223 17.16 -15.57 -4.65
N TYR A 224 15.82 -15.55 -4.71
CA TYR A 224 14.94 -15.63 -3.57
C TYR A 224 13.78 -16.60 -3.80
N ASP A 225 13.40 -17.33 -2.75
CA ASP A 225 12.04 -17.86 -2.67
C ASP A 225 11.13 -16.72 -2.17
N LEU A 226 10.48 -16.06 -3.11
CA LEU A 226 9.69 -14.86 -2.81
C LEU A 226 8.57 -15.16 -1.83
N SER A 227 8.34 -14.26 -0.88
CA SER A 227 7.20 -14.30 0.02
C SER A 227 5.87 -14.22 -0.76
N LEU A 228 4.78 -14.73 -0.18
CA LEU A 228 3.44 -14.65 -0.78
C LEU A 228 3.02 -13.21 -1.09
N THR A 229 3.43 -12.27 -0.26
CA THR A 229 3.15 -10.84 -0.46
C THR A 229 3.94 -10.28 -1.64
N ALA A 230 5.25 -10.56 -1.73
CA ALA A 230 6.08 -10.12 -2.84
C ALA A 230 5.60 -10.72 -4.17
N LYS A 231 5.31 -12.03 -4.20
CA LYS A 231 4.72 -12.72 -5.38
C LYS A 231 3.38 -12.13 -5.82
N ALA A 232 2.59 -11.57 -4.90
CA ALA A 232 1.26 -11.02 -5.19
C ALA A 232 1.30 -9.57 -5.71
N ALA A 233 2.45 -8.91 -5.71
CA ALA A 233 2.58 -7.54 -6.20
C ALA A 233 2.21 -7.45 -7.69
N ILE A 234 1.42 -6.42 -8.05
CA ILE A 234 1.04 -6.19 -9.46
C ILE A 234 2.30 -5.91 -10.27
N GLY A 235 2.40 -6.54 -11.42
CA GLY A 235 3.58 -6.57 -12.27
C GLY A 235 4.40 -7.84 -12.04
N TYR A 236 4.74 -8.17 -10.79
CA TYR A 236 5.52 -9.36 -10.47
C TYR A 236 4.72 -10.64 -10.68
N LYS A 237 3.52 -10.71 -10.12
CA LYS A 237 2.64 -11.87 -10.31
C LYS A 237 2.40 -12.19 -11.78
N GLU A 238 2.10 -11.18 -12.57
CA GLU A 238 1.79 -11.34 -13.99
C GLU A 238 3.03 -11.79 -14.77
N VAL A 239 4.20 -11.24 -14.47
CA VAL A 239 5.44 -11.66 -15.12
C VAL A 239 5.83 -13.07 -14.71
N ILE A 240 5.63 -13.49 -13.47
CA ILE A 240 5.82 -14.88 -13.03
C ILE A 240 4.93 -15.82 -13.85
N ASP A 241 3.63 -15.52 -13.95
CA ASP A 241 2.67 -16.30 -14.72
C ASP A 241 3.05 -16.36 -16.24
N TYR A 242 3.58 -15.26 -16.80
CA TYR A 242 4.14 -15.22 -18.15
C TYR A 242 5.36 -16.14 -18.31
N LEU A 243 6.29 -16.10 -17.35
CA LEU A 243 7.50 -16.97 -17.38
C LEU A 243 7.15 -18.46 -17.25
N GLU A 244 6.03 -18.78 -16.61
CA GLU A 244 5.45 -20.13 -16.54
C GLU A 244 4.69 -20.51 -17.82
N GLY A 245 4.60 -19.65 -18.82
CA GLY A 245 3.97 -19.92 -20.11
C GLY A 245 2.44 -19.85 -20.12
N LYS A 246 1.82 -19.20 -19.11
CA LYS A 246 0.35 -19.11 -19.00
C LYS A 246 -0.27 -18.18 -20.05
N TYR A 247 0.49 -17.23 -20.59
CA TYR A 247 0.07 -16.28 -21.62
C TYR A 247 1.28 -15.60 -22.29
N SER A 248 1.04 -14.89 -23.38
CA SER A 248 2.04 -14.14 -24.11
C SER A 248 2.52 -12.88 -23.38
N LEU A 249 3.65 -12.31 -23.81
CA LEU A 249 4.16 -11.05 -23.25
C LEU A 249 3.17 -9.90 -23.42
N GLU A 250 2.47 -9.83 -24.54
CA GLU A 250 1.50 -8.78 -24.81
C GLU A 250 0.27 -8.90 -23.88
N GLU A 251 -0.24 -10.13 -23.71
CA GLU A 251 -1.31 -10.40 -22.75
C GLU A 251 -0.89 -10.07 -21.31
N CYS A 252 0.38 -10.33 -20.94
CA CYS A 252 0.94 -9.94 -19.66
C CYS A 252 0.89 -8.42 -19.46
N LYS A 253 1.36 -7.65 -20.43
CA LYS A 253 1.33 -6.18 -20.40
C LYS A 253 -0.08 -5.65 -20.20
N GLU A 254 -1.03 -6.11 -21.02
CA GLU A 254 -2.42 -5.67 -20.93
C GLU A 254 -3.08 -6.07 -19.61
N LEU A 255 -2.75 -7.23 -19.07
CA LEU A 255 -3.23 -7.68 -17.77
C LEU A 255 -2.71 -6.79 -16.64
N ILE A 256 -1.42 -6.42 -16.66
CA ILE A 256 -0.82 -5.51 -15.69
C ILE A 256 -1.49 -4.13 -15.78
N LYS A 257 -1.66 -3.56 -16.98
CA LYS A 257 -2.39 -2.30 -17.19
C LYS A 257 -3.79 -2.35 -16.58
N LYS A 258 -4.56 -3.40 -16.90
CA LYS A 258 -5.92 -3.62 -16.37
C LYS A 258 -5.95 -3.72 -14.84
N ARG A 259 -5.05 -4.52 -14.25
CA ARG A 259 -4.98 -4.72 -12.78
C ARG A 259 -4.55 -3.44 -12.07
N THR A 260 -3.60 -2.70 -12.65
CA THR A 260 -3.14 -1.41 -12.11
C THR A 260 -4.24 -0.36 -12.14
N ARG A 261 -5.04 -0.26 -13.22
CA ARG A 261 -6.22 0.62 -13.27
C ARG A 261 -7.27 0.24 -12.21
N ASN A 262 -7.50 -1.06 -12.00
CA ASN A 262 -8.42 -1.52 -10.95
C ASN A 262 -7.87 -1.25 -9.53
N TYR A 263 -6.56 -1.34 -9.34
CA TYR A 263 -5.93 -0.97 -8.08
C TYR A 263 -6.06 0.53 -7.82
N ALA A 264 -5.81 1.37 -8.82
CA ALA A 264 -5.99 2.82 -8.74
C ALA A 264 -7.43 3.20 -8.32
N LYS A 265 -8.46 2.55 -8.89
CA LYS A 265 -9.85 2.76 -8.45
C LYS A 265 -10.05 2.47 -6.96
N ARG A 266 -9.48 1.35 -6.45
CA ARG A 266 -9.58 1.00 -5.03
C ARG A 266 -8.87 2.02 -4.14
N GLN A 267 -7.70 2.53 -4.58
CA GLN A 267 -6.98 3.59 -3.88
C GLN A 267 -7.80 4.88 -3.79
N VAL A 268 -8.40 5.32 -4.91
CA VAL A 268 -9.28 6.50 -4.95
C VAL A 268 -10.45 6.34 -3.97
N THR A 269 -11.15 5.21 -4.02
CA THR A 269 -12.27 4.93 -3.10
C THR A 269 -11.81 4.97 -1.64
N PHE A 270 -10.66 4.36 -1.34
CA PHE A 270 -10.13 4.34 0.03
C PHE A 270 -9.82 5.77 0.52
N PHE A 271 -9.08 6.55 -0.25
CA PHE A 271 -8.67 7.89 0.18
C PHE A 271 -9.84 8.86 0.32
N LYS A 272 -10.87 8.74 -0.53
CA LYS A 272 -12.08 9.55 -0.43
C LYS A 272 -12.90 9.28 0.83
N HIS A 273 -12.92 8.04 1.31
CA HIS A 273 -13.83 7.64 2.38
C HIS A 273 -13.15 7.35 3.73
N GLN A 274 -11.83 7.16 3.74
CA GLN A 274 -11.12 6.67 4.92
C GLN A 274 -10.11 7.66 5.51
N LEU A 275 -9.86 8.78 4.84
CA LEU A 275 -8.92 9.81 5.29
C LEU A 275 -9.53 11.20 5.09
N PRO A 276 -9.28 12.17 5.99
CA PRO A 276 -9.78 13.53 5.87
C PRO A 276 -8.95 14.36 4.89
N CYS A 277 -8.79 13.86 3.66
CA CYS A 277 -7.92 14.47 2.67
C CYS A 277 -8.59 15.62 1.92
N LYS A 278 -7.88 16.73 1.73
CA LYS A 278 -8.23 17.72 0.73
C LYS A 278 -7.82 17.22 -0.65
N GLU A 279 -8.81 17.08 -1.56
CA GLU A 279 -8.63 16.52 -2.90
C GLU A 279 -8.24 17.61 -3.91
N PHE A 280 -7.28 17.30 -4.78
CA PHE A 280 -6.81 18.16 -5.85
C PHE A 280 -6.74 17.40 -7.17
N ALA A 281 -7.22 18.02 -8.23
CA ALA A 281 -7.17 17.43 -9.57
C ALA A 281 -5.79 17.61 -10.22
N THR A 282 -5.09 18.69 -9.91
CA THR A 282 -3.79 19.03 -10.49
C THR A 282 -2.70 19.17 -9.44
N ARG A 283 -1.47 18.99 -9.91
CA ARG A 283 -0.28 19.18 -9.08
C ARG A 283 -0.10 20.64 -8.67
N GLU A 284 -0.39 21.56 -9.56
CA GLU A 284 -0.24 22.99 -9.39
C GLU A 284 -1.17 23.50 -8.28
N GLU A 285 -2.44 23.09 -8.27
CA GLU A 285 -3.39 23.42 -7.21
C GLU A 285 -2.92 22.94 -5.85
N LEU A 286 -2.44 21.68 -5.79
CA LEU A 286 -1.96 21.10 -4.54
C LEU A 286 -0.70 21.84 -4.06
N LEU A 287 0.25 22.15 -4.94
CA LEU A 287 1.46 22.89 -4.57
C LEU A 287 1.14 24.28 -4.02
N LYS A 288 0.23 25.03 -4.66
CA LYS A 288 -0.22 26.33 -4.15
C LYS A 288 -0.77 26.21 -2.73
N GLU A 289 -1.66 25.25 -2.51
CA GLU A 289 -2.22 25.02 -1.19
C GLU A 289 -1.18 24.60 -0.16
N ALA A 290 -0.33 23.63 -0.52
CA ALA A 290 0.68 23.09 0.41
C ALA A 290 1.77 24.09 0.76
N THR A 291 1.96 25.13 -0.07
CA THR A 291 3.00 26.15 0.11
C THR A 291 2.43 27.50 0.56
N ASN A 292 1.11 27.62 0.72
CA ASN A 292 0.40 28.87 1.03
C ASN A 292 0.71 30.02 0.01
N GLU A 293 0.85 29.67 -1.27
CA GLU A 293 1.11 30.60 -2.39
C GLU A 293 -0.14 30.90 -3.19
#